data_99721b0f4f42614df2bfe562d6aa8ac7
#
_entry.id   99721b0f4f42614df2bfe562d6aa8ac7
#
_cell.length_a   1.000
_cell.length_b   1.000
_cell.length_c   1.000
_cell.angle_alpha   90.00
_cell.angle_beta   90.00
_cell.angle_gamma   90.00
#
_symmetry.space_group_name_H-M   'P 1'
#
loop_
_entity.id
_entity.type
_entity.pdbx_description
1 polymer ?
#
loop_
_entity_poly.entity_id
_entity_poly.type
_entity_poly.pdbx_seq_one_letter_code
_entity_poly.pdbx_strand_id
1 'polypeptide(L)'
;MQKAHGLDIRWLGAKDLLKVVPDLEPDGLIGGTFSPGDGSVSPMLATHAHYRQAKRLGALFQFGEKVLQVLAEGGRVRGVRTDKGTYLAPAVVNAAGPQARELARAAGTDVPVVPDSHEAGVTEPVARFLEPMIVDIRPGEGSANYYFYQHRTGQIIFCITPSPAIVGTDRRETSEFLPMVSRRMLGIMPKLRNIKVRRTWRGLYPMTPDGSPLVGRCRELEGLVLAVGMCGQGLMLGPGLGKLLCRLVTDRLEPGDRETLEQLSPYRAFAGVERLK
;
A
#
# COMPACT_ATOMS: atom_id res chain seq x y z
N MET A 1 -6.06 12.06 18.46
CA MET A 1 -5.09 12.34 17.39
C MET A 1 -5.79 12.59 16.05
N GLN A 2 -6.41 11.64 15.37
CA GLN A 2 -6.99 11.80 14.02
C GLN A 2 -7.99 12.96 13.88
N LYS A 3 -8.89 13.15 14.85
CA LYS A 3 -9.80 14.31 14.89
C LYS A 3 -9.08 15.67 14.96
N ALA A 4 -7.95 15.73 15.65
CA ALA A 4 -7.15 16.96 15.74
C ALA A 4 -6.51 17.36 14.38
N HIS A 5 -6.43 16.42 13.43
CA HIS A 5 -6.00 16.66 12.06
C HIS A 5 -7.17 16.81 11.07
N GLY A 6 -8.39 17.08 11.57
CA GLY A 6 -9.56 17.36 10.73
C GLY A 6 -10.26 16.12 10.15
N LEU A 7 -9.94 14.91 10.60
CA LEU A 7 -10.61 13.70 10.13
C LEU A 7 -11.95 13.51 10.86
N ASP A 8 -13.04 13.31 10.10
CA ASP A 8 -14.34 12.91 10.63
C ASP A 8 -14.34 11.42 10.95
N ILE A 9 -13.78 11.08 12.10
CA ILE A 9 -13.79 9.72 12.61
C ILE A 9 -14.60 9.68 13.92
N ARG A 10 -15.50 8.70 14.03
CA ARG A 10 -16.46 8.56 15.11
C ARG A 10 -16.31 7.18 15.76
N TRP A 11 -16.38 7.13 17.09
CA TRP A 11 -16.59 5.88 17.79
C TRP A 11 -18.11 5.59 17.82
N LEU A 12 -18.47 4.40 17.36
CA LEU A 12 -19.83 3.87 17.42
C LEU A 12 -19.87 2.66 18.35
N GLY A 13 -20.77 2.66 19.34
CA GLY A 13 -21.07 1.46 20.10
C GLY A 13 -21.79 0.41 19.26
N ALA A 14 -21.90 -0.82 19.76
CA ALA A 14 -22.50 -1.94 19.03
C ALA A 14 -23.86 -1.62 18.39
N LYS A 15 -24.77 -0.99 19.15
CA LYS A 15 -26.10 -0.62 18.64
C LYS A 15 -26.06 0.35 17.46
N ASP A 16 -25.13 1.29 17.46
CA ASP A 16 -25.01 2.28 16.37
C ASP A 16 -24.26 1.71 15.19
N LEU A 17 -23.31 0.81 15.42
CA LEU A 17 -22.67 0.04 14.35
C LEU A 17 -23.68 -0.81 13.59
N LEU A 18 -24.59 -1.48 14.27
CA LEU A 18 -25.64 -2.29 13.65
C LEU A 18 -26.66 -1.45 12.86
N LYS A 19 -26.78 -0.13 13.12
CA LYS A 19 -27.55 0.76 12.23
C LYS A 19 -26.81 1.04 10.90
N VAL A 20 -25.47 1.11 10.95
CA VAL A 20 -24.62 1.34 9.76
C VAL A 20 -24.43 0.05 8.97
N VAL A 21 -24.25 -1.07 9.65
CA VAL A 21 -24.06 -2.41 9.05
C VAL A 21 -24.98 -3.43 9.76
N PRO A 22 -26.24 -3.55 9.35
CA PRO A 22 -27.24 -4.39 10.02
C PRO A 22 -26.93 -5.89 10.03
N ASP A 23 -26.11 -6.35 9.06
CA ASP A 23 -25.80 -7.79 8.88
C ASP A 23 -24.57 -8.26 9.69
N LEU A 24 -24.01 -7.42 10.57
CA LEU A 24 -22.94 -7.85 11.48
C LEU A 24 -23.48 -8.79 12.55
N GLU A 25 -22.68 -9.79 12.91
CA GLU A 25 -22.94 -10.65 14.07
C GLU A 25 -22.90 -9.81 15.34
N PRO A 26 -24.01 -9.72 16.11
CA PRO A 26 -24.06 -8.86 17.29
C PRO A 26 -23.34 -9.45 18.50
N ASP A 27 -23.15 -10.76 18.55
CA ASP A 27 -22.55 -11.43 19.69
C ASP A 27 -21.07 -11.05 19.83
N GLY A 28 -20.69 -10.58 21.02
CA GLY A 28 -19.35 -10.09 21.31
C GLY A 28 -18.97 -8.75 20.65
N LEU A 29 -19.91 -8.10 19.91
CA LEU A 29 -19.67 -6.79 19.30
C LEU A 29 -19.67 -5.68 20.36
N ILE A 30 -18.54 -5.02 20.55
CA ILE A 30 -18.39 -3.91 21.50
C ILE A 30 -18.65 -2.57 20.80
N GLY A 31 -18.09 -2.37 19.62
CA GLY A 31 -18.14 -1.15 18.84
C GLY A 31 -17.01 -1.06 17.84
N GLY A 32 -16.87 0.09 17.20
CA GLY A 32 -15.81 0.35 16.23
C GLY A 32 -15.70 1.83 15.87
N THR A 33 -14.68 2.16 15.12
CA THR A 33 -14.54 3.48 14.52
C THR A 33 -15.18 3.50 13.15
N PHE A 34 -15.83 4.59 12.81
CA PHE A 34 -16.46 4.84 11.53
C PHE A 34 -16.00 6.18 10.94
N SER A 35 -15.56 6.17 9.71
CA SER A 35 -15.17 7.35 8.94
C SER A 35 -16.07 7.47 7.71
N PRO A 36 -17.08 8.36 7.73
CA PRO A 36 -18.04 8.47 6.62
C PRO A 36 -17.44 9.09 5.36
N GLY A 37 -16.29 9.77 5.48
CA GLY A 37 -15.57 10.37 4.36
C GLY A 37 -14.66 9.41 3.62
N ASP A 38 -14.48 8.18 4.10
CA ASP A 38 -13.68 7.16 3.43
C ASP A 38 -14.37 6.64 2.17
N GLY A 39 -13.56 6.13 1.25
CA GLY A 39 -14.08 5.62 -0.02
C GLY A 39 -13.18 4.55 -0.63
N SER A 40 -13.61 4.03 -1.75
CA SER A 40 -12.85 3.07 -2.54
C SER A 40 -12.55 3.60 -3.94
N VAL A 41 -11.42 3.24 -4.48
CA VAL A 41 -11.00 3.58 -5.84
C VAL A 41 -10.47 2.34 -6.55
N SER A 42 -10.73 2.25 -7.85
CA SER A 42 -10.09 1.21 -8.66
C SER A 42 -8.60 1.55 -8.85
N PRO A 43 -7.67 0.74 -8.34
CA PRO A 43 -6.24 1.01 -8.51
C PRO A 43 -5.83 1.02 -9.98
N MET A 44 -6.44 0.17 -10.80
CA MET A 44 -6.15 0.12 -12.24
C MET A 44 -6.59 1.39 -12.97
N LEU A 45 -7.79 1.89 -12.69
CA LEU A 45 -8.29 3.12 -13.33
C LEU A 45 -7.54 4.36 -12.83
N ALA A 46 -7.25 4.45 -11.53
CA ALA A 46 -6.51 5.57 -10.96
C ALA A 46 -5.08 5.62 -11.53
N THR A 47 -4.37 4.50 -11.53
CA THR A 47 -3.01 4.42 -12.09
C THR A 47 -3.01 4.73 -13.60
N HIS A 48 -4.00 4.21 -14.33
CA HIS A 48 -4.12 4.50 -15.77
C HIS A 48 -4.41 5.98 -16.05
N ALA A 49 -5.22 6.64 -15.22
CA ALA A 49 -5.48 8.07 -15.35
C ALA A 49 -4.20 8.89 -15.15
N HIS A 50 -3.40 8.58 -14.13
CA HIS A 50 -2.09 9.20 -13.91
C HIS A 50 -1.12 8.95 -15.07
N TYR A 51 -1.03 7.70 -15.55
CA TYR A 51 -0.23 7.35 -16.71
C TYR A 51 -0.60 8.18 -17.95
N ARG A 52 -1.89 8.23 -18.29
CA ARG A 52 -2.36 9.01 -19.43
C ARG A 52 -2.01 10.49 -19.30
N GLN A 53 -2.19 11.06 -18.12
CA GLN A 53 -1.90 12.48 -17.91
C GLN A 53 -0.38 12.74 -17.96
N ALA A 54 0.44 11.91 -17.34
CA ALA A 54 1.89 12.04 -17.41
C ALA A 54 2.39 11.94 -18.86
N LYS A 55 1.86 10.99 -19.65
CA LYS A 55 2.18 10.85 -21.06
C LYS A 55 1.79 12.10 -21.89
N ARG A 56 0.63 12.70 -21.62
CA ARG A 56 0.21 13.97 -22.26
C ARG A 56 1.16 15.13 -21.94
N LEU A 57 1.79 15.10 -20.78
CA LEU A 57 2.78 16.10 -20.33
C LEU A 57 4.20 15.77 -20.80
N GLY A 58 4.40 14.77 -21.65
CA GLY A 58 5.68 14.42 -22.25
C GLY A 58 6.50 13.36 -21.51
N ALA A 59 5.97 12.74 -20.44
CA ALA A 59 6.66 11.64 -19.78
C ALA A 59 6.74 10.42 -20.70
N LEU A 60 7.92 9.80 -20.77
CA LEU A 60 8.17 8.57 -21.49
C LEU A 60 8.06 7.36 -20.56
N PHE A 61 7.46 6.28 -21.07
CA PHE A 61 7.28 5.04 -20.32
C PHE A 61 7.87 3.87 -21.12
N GLN A 62 8.77 3.15 -20.51
CA GLN A 62 9.37 1.95 -21.08
C GLN A 62 8.85 0.72 -20.32
N PHE A 63 7.93 -0.02 -20.92
CA PHE A 63 7.38 -1.24 -20.38
C PHE A 63 8.16 -2.49 -20.81
N GLY A 64 8.15 -3.52 -19.97
CA GLY A 64 8.84 -4.77 -20.26
C GLY A 64 10.36 -4.58 -20.35
N GLU A 65 10.90 -3.66 -19.55
CA GLU A 65 12.32 -3.33 -19.48
C GLU A 65 12.78 -3.29 -18.03
N LYS A 66 13.78 -4.08 -17.69
CA LYS A 66 14.30 -4.22 -16.33
C LYS A 66 15.50 -3.31 -16.10
N VAL A 67 15.43 -2.44 -15.09
CA VAL A 67 16.61 -1.71 -14.62
C VAL A 67 17.52 -2.68 -13.88
N LEU A 68 18.78 -2.75 -14.32
CA LEU A 68 19.80 -3.64 -13.78
C LEU A 68 20.76 -2.89 -12.82
N GLN A 69 20.98 -1.59 -13.08
CA GLN A 69 21.97 -0.81 -12.33
C GLN A 69 21.62 0.68 -12.39
N VAL A 70 21.86 1.39 -11.30
CA VAL A 70 22.01 2.85 -11.30
C VAL A 70 23.47 3.16 -11.63
N LEU A 71 23.69 3.94 -12.67
CA LEU A 71 25.04 4.38 -13.08
C LEU A 71 25.48 5.56 -12.22
N ALA A 72 26.69 5.48 -11.70
CA ALA A 72 27.28 6.52 -10.86
C ALA A 72 28.76 6.75 -11.22
N GLU A 73 29.18 7.99 -11.07
CA GLU A 73 30.57 8.42 -11.25
C GLU A 73 30.87 9.57 -10.28
N GLY A 74 31.98 9.47 -9.56
CA GLY A 74 32.37 10.48 -8.58
C GLY A 74 31.34 10.72 -7.47
N GLY A 75 30.62 9.67 -7.04
CA GLY A 75 29.56 9.78 -6.00
C GLY A 75 28.25 10.41 -6.48
N ARG A 76 28.08 10.60 -7.78
CA ARG A 76 26.89 11.21 -8.39
C ARG A 76 26.24 10.28 -9.42
N VAL A 77 24.92 10.24 -9.46
CA VAL A 77 24.15 9.53 -10.47
C VAL A 77 24.43 10.08 -11.88
N ARG A 78 24.54 9.16 -12.85
CA ARG A 78 24.63 9.46 -14.30
C ARG A 78 23.46 8.95 -15.08
N GLY A 79 22.66 8.05 -14.51
CA GLY A 79 21.52 7.43 -15.18
C GLY A 79 21.27 6.02 -14.72
N VAL A 80 20.67 5.22 -15.59
CA VAL A 80 20.38 3.80 -15.35
C VAL A 80 20.79 2.95 -16.56
N ARG A 81 21.22 1.72 -16.28
CA ARG A 81 21.38 0.66 -17.26
C ARG A 81 20.27 -0.36 -17.11
N THR A 82 19.65 -0.73 -18.21
CA THR A 82 18.57 -1.72 -18.28
C THR A 82 19.05 -2.95 -19.07
N ASP A 83 18.17 -3.93 -19.21
CA ASP A 83 18.39 -5.09 -20.10
C ASP A 83 18.29 -4.75 -21.59
N LYS A 84 17.87 -3.52 -21.95
CA LYS A 84 17.69 -3.08 -23.33
C LYS A 84 18.53 -1.87 -23.72
N GLY A 85 19.05 -1.12 -22.75
CA GLY A 85 19.83 0.08 -23.06
C GLY A 85 20.28 0.87 -21.85
N THR A 86 20.75 2.09 -22.11
CA THR A 86 21.23 3.03 -21.11
C THR A 86 20.49 4.35 -21.25
N TYR A 87 20.03 4.88 -20.12
CA TYR A 87 19.36 6.19 -20.03
C TYR A 87 20.17 7.10 -19.12
N LEU A 88 20.64 8.22 -19.67
CA LEU A 88 21.39 9.21 -18.92
C LEU A 88 20.43 10.21 -18.28
N ALA A 89 20.65 10.52 -17.00
CA ALA A 89 19.88 11.49 -16.26
C ALA A 89 20.68 12.02 -15.06
N PRO A 90 20.50 13.30 -14.68
CA PRO A 90 21.16 13.87 -13.50
C PRO A 90 20.52 13.43 -12.18
N ALA A 91 19.32 12.87 -12.24
CA ALA A 91 18.59 12.35 -11.08
C ALA A 91 17.86 11.04 -11.45
N VAL A 92 17.84 10.12 -10.50
CA VAL A 92 17.11 8.85 -10.57
C VAL A 92 16.23 8.73 -9.34
N VAL A 93 14.95 8.39 -9.52
CA VAL A 93 14.03 8.09 -8.42
C VAL A 93 13.85 6.58 -8.34
N ASN A 94 14.27 5.98 -7.23
CA ASN A 94 13.97 4.59 -6.93
C ASN A 94 12.54 4.51 -6.36
N ALA A 95 11.61 4.02 -7.16
CA ALA A 95 10.22 3.72 -6.78
C ALA A 95 9.88 2.24 -7.09
N ALA A 96 10.87 1.34 -6.97
CA ALA A 96 10.79 -0.04 -7.43
C ALA A 96 9.99 -0.99 -6.50
N GLY A 97 9.24 -0.45 -5.53
CA GLY A 97 8.37 -1.23 -4.66
C GLY A 97 9.11 -2.37 -3.95
N PRO A 98 8.68 -3.63 -4.10
CA PRO A 98 9.33 -4.78 -3.43
C PRO A 98 10.79 -5.00 -3.87
N GLN A 99 11.19 -4.54 -5.05
CA GLN A 99 12.56 -4.63 -5.58
C GLN A 99 13.44 -3.42 -5.20
N ALA A 100 12.91 -2.47 -4.44
CA ALA A 100 13.60 -1.22 -4.12
C ALA A 100 14.96 -1.44 -3.44
N ARG A 101 15.05 -2.42 -2.54
CA ARG A 101 16.30 -2.77 -1.86
C ARG A 101 17.33 -3.37 -2.79
N GLU A 102 16.91 -4.25 -3.71
CA GLU A 102 17.79 -4.85 -4.71
C GLU A 102 18.42 -3.75 -5.59
N LEU A 103 17.59 -2.81 -6.06
CA LEU A 103 18.06 -1.69 -6.86
C LEU A 103 18.97 -0.72 -6.07
N ALA A 104 18.66 -0.46 -4.81
CA ALA A 104 19.51 0.36 -3.94
C ALA A 104 20.88 -0.28 -3.77
N ARG A 105 20.97 -1.58 -3.51
CA ARG A 105 22.24 -2.31 -3.39
C ARG A 105 23.05 -2.32 -4.68
N ALA A 106 22.37 -2.44 -5.82
CA ALA A 106 23.02 -2.31 -7.13
C ALA A 106 23.55 -0.87 -7.40
N ALA A 107 23.09 0.12 -6.63
CA ALA A 107 23.59 1.49 -6.65
C ALA A 107 24.66 1.78 -5.58
N GLY A 108 25.09 0.78 -4.80
CA GLY A 108 26.08 0.92 -3.73
C GLY A 108 25.52 1.49 -2.41
N THR A 109 24.19 1.47 -2.23
CA THR A 109 23.52 1.90 -0.99
C THR A 109 22.56 0.79 -0.49
N ASP A 110 21.91 0.97 0.65
CA ASP A 110 20.91 0.03 1.14
C ASP A 110 19.70 0.79 1.70
N VAL A 111 18.54 0.15 1.64
CA VAL A 111 17.30 0.64 2.26
C VAL A 111 16.60 -0.53 2.98
N PRO A 112 16.06 -0.31 4.18
CA PRO A 112 15.48 -1.38 4.97
C PRO A 112 14.05 -1.72 4.50
N VAL A 113 13.92 -2.05 3.21
CA VAL A 113 12.67 -2.51 2.62
C VAL A 113 12.72 -4.03 2.49
N VAL A 114 11.76 -4.70 3.12
CA VAL A 114 11.62 -6.16 3.10
C VAL A 114 10.26 -6.51 2.50
N PRO A 115 10.20 -7.24 1.38
CA PRO A 115 8.94 -7.68 0.82
C PRO A 115 8.20 -8.63 1.77
N ASP A 116 6.91 -8.41 1.91
CA ASP A 116 5.95 -9.27 2.58
C ASP A 116 4.80 -9.55 1.62
N SER A 117 4.07 -10.63 1.79
CA SER A 117 3.01 -10.99 0.84
C SER A 117 1.69 -11.27 1.53
N HIS A 118 0.63 -10.71 0.96
CA HIS A 118 -0.75 -10.87 1.41
C HIS A 118 -1.60 -11.50 0.31
N GLU A 119 -2.55 -12.33 0.71
CA GLU A 119 -3.52 -12.90 -0.20
C GLU A 119 -4.85 -12.18 -0.10
N ALA A 120 -5.48 -12.03 -1.25
CA ALA A 120 -6.77 -11.39 -1.39
C ALA A 120 -7.68 -12.22 -2.31
N GLY A 121 -8.97 -11.97 -2.23
CA GLY A 121 -9.95 -12.64 -3.06
C GLY A 121 -11.09 -11.74 -3.48
N VAL A 122 -11.84 -12.19 -4.47
CA VAL A 122 -13.05 -11.53 -4.95
C VAL A 122 -14.15 -12.55 -5.20
N THR A 123 -15.38 -12.22 -4.80
CA THR A 123 -16.55 -13.06 -4.97
C THR A 123 -17.22 -12.86 -6.33
N GLU A 124 -18.23 -13.66 -6.61
CA GLU A 124 -19.26 -13.33 -7.59
C GLU A 124 -20.01 -12.05 -7.19
N PRO A 125 -20.61 -11.32 -8.15
CA PRO A 125 -21.43 -10.17 -7.84
C PRO A 125 -22.76 -10.60 -7.21
N VAL A 126 -23.16 -9.88 -6.16
CA VAL A 126 -24.46 -10.02 -5.51
C VAL A 126 -25.11 -8.65 -5.36
N ALA A 127 -26.40 -8.60 -5.05
CA ALA A 127 -27.10 -7.35 -4.75
C ALA A 127 -26.36 -6.58 -3.64
N ARG A 128 -26.32 -5.26 -3.78
CA ARG A 128 -25.59 -4.39 -2.81
C ARG A 128 -26.31 -4.38 -1.47
N PHE A 129 -25.56 -4.62 -0.41
CA PHE A 129 -26.05 -4.62 0.98
C PHE A 129 -25.02 -4.07 1.97
N LEU A 130 -23.78 -3.90 1.56
CA LEU A 130 -22.69 -3.41 2.41
C LEU A 130 -22.14 -2.09 1.84
N GLU A 131 -22.24 -1.02 2.61
CA GLU A 131 -21.73 0.32 2.22
C GLU A 131 -20.29 0.54 2.66
N PRO A 132 -19.93 0.44 3.95
CA PRO A 132 -18.57 0.69 4.37
C PRO A 132 -17.66 -0.54 4.16
N MET A 133 -16.35 -0.30 4.13
CA MET A 133 -15.37 -1.36 4.33
C MET A 133 -15.36 -1.78 5.80
N ILE A 134 -15.35 -3.08 6.04
CA ILE A 134 -15.21 -3.67 7.37
C ILE A 134 -13.75 -4.06 7.55
N VAL A 135 -13.13 -3.59 8.63
CA VAL A 135 -11.78 -3.98 9.06
C VAL A 135 -11.90 -4.59 10.45
N ASP A 136 -11.58 -5.86 10.58
CA ASP A 136 -11.50 -6.52 11.88
C ASP A 136 -10.04 -6.60 12.33
N ILE A 137 -9.71 -5.79 13.33
CA ILE A 137 -8.35 -5.65 13.87
C ILE A 137 -8.02 -6.66 14.96
N ARG A 138 -8.95 -7.56 15.29
CA ARG A 138 -8.69 -8.61 16.29
C ARG A 138 -7.74 -9.63 15.68
N PRO A 139 -6.63 -9.97 16.35
CA PRO A 139 -5.78 -11.06 15.90
C PRO A 139 -6.54 -12.39 15.95
N GLY A 140 -6.22 -13.27 15.04
CA GLY A 140 -6.74 -14.64 14.99
C GLY A 140 -5.66 -15.62 14.59
N GLU A 141 -6.00 -16.90 14.56
CA GLU A 141 -5.07 -17.94 14.12
C GLU A 141 -4.56 -17.63 12.69
N GLY A 142 -3.25 -17.52 12.55
CA GLY A 142 -2.57 -17.26 11.28
C GLY A 142 -2.76 -15.84 10.70
N SER A 143 -3.43 -14.92 11.41
CA SER A 143 -3.66 -13.58 10.87
C SER A 143 -3.75 -12.48 11.93
N ALA A 144 -3.17 -11.32 11.63
CA ALA A 144 -3.23 -10.13 12.48
C ALA A 144 -4.56 -9.39 12.33
N ASN A 145 -5.00 -9.17 11.12
CA ASN A 145 -6.27 -8.52 10.78
C ASN A 145 -6.76 -9.02 9.43
N TYR A 146 -7.97 -8.64 9.07
CA TYR A 146 -8.52 -8.82 7.73
C TYR A 146 -9.53 -7.72 7.44
N TYR A 147 -9.81 -7.49 6.16
CA TYR A 147 -10.84 -6.57 5.73
C TYR A 147 -11.62 -7.11 4.55
N PHE A 148 -12.84 -6.61 4.39
CA PHE A 148 -13.65 -6.82 3.20
C PHE A 148 -14.58 -5.62 2.95
N TYR A 149 -14.93 -5.42 1.69
CA TYR A 149 -15.88 -4.41 1.27
C TYR A 149 -16.62 -4.87 0.03
N GLN A 150 -17.82 -4.33 -0.18
CA GLN A 150 -18.56 -4.59 -1.39
C GLN A 150 -18.30 -3.51 -2.44
N HIS A 151 -17.73 -3.92 -3.57
CA HIS A 151 -17.54 -3.04 -4.70
C HIS A 151 -18.87 -2.65 -5.32
N ARG A 152 -18.95 -1.48 -5.97
CA ARG A 152 -20.17 -0.96 -6.60
C ARG A 152 -20.80 -1.89 -7.65
N THR A 153 -20.03 -2.82 -8.22
CA THR A 153 -20.49 -3.84 -9.17
C THR A 153 -20.98 -5.13 -8.51
N GLY A 154 -21.08 -5.12 -7.16
CA GLY A 154 -21.68 -6.20 -6.37
C GLY A 154 -20.70 -7.21 -5.79
N GLN A 155 -19.47 -7.31 -6.30
CA GLN A 155 -18.48 -8.25 -5.77
C GLN A 155 -18.01 -7.80 -4.39
N ILE A 156 -17.71 -8.77 -3.52
CA ILE A 156 -17.01 -8.54 -2.25
C ILE A 156 -15.53 -8.82 -2.47
N ILE A 157 -14.71 -7.84 -2.15
CA ILE A 157 -13.25 -7.94 -2.17
C ILE A 157 -12.79 -8.07 -0.73
N PHE A 158 -11.89 -9.01 -0.48
CA PHE A 158 -11.41 -9.33 0.86
C PHE A 158 -9.91 -9.64 0.84
N CYS A 159 -9.24 -9.33 1.94
CA CYS A 159 -7.82 -9.55 2.12
C CYS A 159 -7.53 -9.88 3.58
N ILE A 160 -6.47 -10.64 3.82
CA ILE A 160 -6.00 -10.99 5.16
C ILE A 160 -4.53 -10.61 5.30
N THR A 161 -4.18 -10.09 6.47
CA THR A 161 -2.79 -9.85 6.86
C THR A 161 -2.28 -11.07 7.60
N PRO A 162 -1.34 -11.84 7.04
CA PRO A 162 -0.83 -13.04 7.69
C PRO A 162 -0.03 -12.71 8.96
N SER A 163 -0.11 -13.58 9.94
CA SER A 163 0.71 -13.53 11.16
C SER A 163 1.13 -14.96 11.56
N PRO A 164 2.42 -15.28 11.49
CA PRO A 164 3.56 -14.40 11.15
C PRO A 164 3.54 -13.90 9.70
N ALA A 165 4.28 -12.80 9.46
CA ALA A 165 4.44 -12.21 8.12
C ALA A 165 5.10 -13.22 7.15
N ILE A 166 4.64 -13.24 5.90
CA ILE A 166 5.19 -14.11 4.84
C ILE A 166 6.22 -13.34 4.03
N VAL A 167 7.45 -13.31 4.55
CA VAL A 167 8.56 -12.56 3.96
C VAL A 167 9.02 -13.20 2.65
N GLY A 168 9.25 -12.37 1.64
CA GLY A 168 9.78 -12.78 0.34
C GLY A 168 8.98 -12.24 -0.84
N THR A 169 9.33 -12.70 -2.02
CA THR A 169 8.75 -12.25 -3.30
C THR A 169 7.87 -13.31 -3.98
N ASP A 170 7.57 -14.40 -3.30
CA ASP A 170 6.68 -15.44 -3.82
C ASP A 170 5.23 -14.92 -3.90
N ARG A 171 4.63 -15.03 -5.07
CA ARG A 171 3.25 -14.61 -5.35
C ARG A 171 2.32 -15.77 -5.69
N ARG A 172 2.75 -17.00 -5.40
CA ARG A 172 1.87 -18.16 -5.57
C ARG A 172 0.81 -18.15 -4.48
N GLU A 173 -0.42 -18.38 -4.87
CA GLU A 173 -1.56 -18.50 -3.96
C GLU A 173 -1.44 -19.78 -3.14
N THR A 174 -2.04 -19.78 -1.93
CA THR A 174 -2.02 -20.93 -1.03
C THR A 174 -3.41 -21.51 -0.86
N SER A 175 -3.48 -22.81 -0.54
CA SER A 175 -4.74 -23.48 -0.18
C SER A 175 -5.25 -23.09 1.21
N GLU A 176 -4.42 -22.49 2.05
CA GLU A 176 -4.73 -22.11 3.44
C GLU A 176 -5.51 -20.80 3.55
N PHE A 177 -5.35 -19.91 2.55
CA PHE A 177 -5.92 -18.57 2.59
C PHE A 177 -7.45 -18.58 2.68
N LEU A 178 -8.14 -19.29 1.75
CA LEU A 178 -9.60 -19.25 1.69
C LEU A 178 -10.27 -19.82 2.94
N PRO A 179 -9.87 -20.99 3.49
CA PRO A 179 -10.43 -21.49 4.75
C PRO A 179 -10.23 -20.50 5.91
N MET A 180 -9.08 -19.88 6.00
CA MET A 180 -8.74 -18.95 7.08
C MET A 180 -9.59 -17.67 7.00
N VAL A 181 -9.59 -16.97 5.87
CA VAL A 181 -10.31 -15.72 5.71
C VAL A 181 -11.83 -15.93 5.75
N SER A 182 -12.33 -17.03 5.17
CA SER A 182 -13.76 -17.35 5.20
C SER A 182 -14.27 -17.58 6.61
N ARG A 183 -13.53 -18.31 7.45
CA ARG A 183 -13.87 -18.53 8.87
C ARG A 183 -14.03 -17.19 9.60
N ARG A 184 -13.08 -16.26 9.41
CA ARG A 184 -13.12 -14.96 10.05
C ARG A 184 -14.27 -14.10 9.52
N MET A 185 -14.48 -14.05 8.20
CA MET A 185 -15.56 -13.27 7.58
C MET A 185 -16.93 -13.78 8.00
N LEU A 186 -17.12 -15.09 8.03
CA LEU A 186 -18.40 -15.70 8.45
C LEU A 186 -18.65 -15.50 9.94
N GLY A 187 -17.62 -15.42 10.77
CA GLY A 187 -17.74 -15.09 12.19
C GLY A 187 -18.22 -13.68 12.47
N ILE A 188 -17.98 -12.72 11.55
CA ILE A 188 -18.46 -11.33 11.73
C ILE A 188 -19.69 -11.01 10.87
N MET A 189 -19.89 -11.76 9.77
CA MET A 189 -21.01 -11.55 8.85
C MET A 189 -21.51 -12.89 8.26
N PRO A 190 -22.33 -13.65 9.00
CA PRO A 190 -22.81 -14.98 8.57
C PRO A 190 -23.56 -14.98 7.24
N LYS A 191 -24.11 -13.84 6.83
CA LYS A 191 -24.81 -13.65 5.55
C LYS A 191 -23.93 -14.04 4.34
N LEU A 192 -22.61 -14.00 4.46
CA LEU A 192 -21.67 -14.29 3.38
C LEU A 192 -21.54 -15.78 3.05
N ARG A 193 -22.12 -16.69 3.84
CA ARG A 193 -21.88 -18.15 3.78
C ARG A 193 -22.10 -18.82 2.41
N ASN A 194 -22.97 -18.28 1.58
CA ASN A 194 -23.36 -18.89 0.30
C ASN A 194 -22.76 -18.16 -0.92
N ILE A 195 -21.91 -17.17 -0.70
CA ILE A 195 -21.31 -16.39 -1.79
C ILE A 195 -20.09 -17.15 -2.34
N LYS A 196 -20.03 -17.30 -3.67
CA LYS A 196 -18.94 -18.03 -4.32
C LYS A 196 -17.74 -17.11 -4.57
N VAL A 197 -16.54 -17.60 -4.24
CA VAL A 197 -15.30 -16.94 -4.60
C VAL A 197 -14.98 -17.19 -6.08
N ARG A 198 -14.68 -16.15 -6.82
CA ARG A 198 -14.35 -16.20 -8.25
C ARG A 198 -12.86 -16.24 -8.52
N ARG A 199 -12.08 -15.54 -7.72
CA ARG A 199 -10.65 -15.41 -7.91
C ARG A 199 -9.97 -15.10 -6.60
N THR A 200 -8.74 -15.60 -6.47
CA THR A 200 -7.76 -15.19 -5.48
C THR A 200 -6.52 -14.63 -6.17
N TRP A 201 -5.70 -13.92 -5.44
CA TRP A 201 -4.37 -13.48 -5.89
C TRP A 201 -3.49 -13.17 -4.69
N ARG A 202 -2.18 -13.16 -4.90
CA ARG A 202 -1.19 -12.78 -3.89
C ARG A 202 -0.40 -11.57 -4.35
N GLY A 203 -0.32 -10.54 -3.50
CA GLY A 203 0.39 -9.29 -3.73
C GLY A 203 1.56 -9.09 -2.79
N LEU A 204 2.49 -8.22 -3.17
CA LEU A 204 3.67 -7.90 -2.36
C LEU A 204 3.51 -6.53 -1.72
N TYR A 205 3.85 -6.47 -0.43
CA TYR A 205 3.93 -5.25 0.37
C TYR A 205 5.40 -4.93 0.63
N PRO A 206 5.93 -3.79 0.16
CA PRO A 206 7.29 -3.36 0.47
C PRO A 206 7.34 -2.78 1.89
N MET A 207 7.62 -3.64 2.87
CA MET A 207 7.57 -3.27 4.29
C MET A 207 8.84 -2.57 4.74
N THR A 208 8.69 -1.60 5.63
CA THR A 208 9.76 -0.93 6.38
C THR A 208 9.67 -1.29 7.87
N PRO A 209 10.72 -1.03 8.68
CA PRO A 209 10.70 -1.41 10.09
C PRO A 209 9.56 -0.82 10.91
N ASP A 210 9.13 0.41 10.61
CA ASP A 210 8.05 1.12 11.31
C ASP A 210 6.72 1.16 10.54
N GLY A 211 6.66 0.56 9.34
CA GLY A 211 5.46 0.54 8.51
C GLY A 211 5.14 1.85 7.80
N SER A 212 6.07 2.79 7.74
CA SER A 212 5.92 4.08 7.07
C SER A 212 6.86 4.23 5.88
N PRO A 213 6.50 4.96 4.82
CA PRO A 213 7.33 5.15 3.64
C PRO A 213 8.70 5.77 3.94
N LEU A 214 9.65 5.49 3.06
CA LEU A 214 10.98 6.11 3.04
C LEU A 214 11.08 7.00 1.81
N VAL A 215 11.13 8.32 2.04
CA VAL A 215 11.14 9.33 0.97
C VAL A 215 12.22 10.36 1.25
N GLY A 216 13.08 10.62 0.26
CA GLY A 216 14.12 11.63 0.39
C GLY A 216 15.31 11.39 -0.52
N ARG A 217 16.29 12.29 -0.45
CA ARG A 217 17.56 12.14 -1.17
C ARG A 217 18.43 11.10 -0.47
N CYS A 218 19.10 10.28 -1.28
CA CYS A 218 20.16 9.40 -0.80
C CYS A 218 21.38 10.24 -0.40
N ARG A 219 21.99 9.96 0.77
CA ARG A 219 23.18 10.66 1.24
C ARG A 219 24.45 10.11 0.60
N GLU A 220 24.45 8.81 0.33
CA GLU A 220 25.61 8.07 -0.20
C GLU A 220 25.80 8.28 -1.70
N LEU A 221 24.74 8.70 -2.41
CA LEU A 221 24.77 8.86 -3.87
C LEU A 221 23.96 10.09 -4.27
N GLU A 222 24.66 11.15 -4.61
CA GLU A 222 24.04 12.40 -5.06
C GLU A 222 23.22 12.17 -6.34
N GLY A 223 22.02 12.73 -6.41
CA GLY A 223 21.08 12.54 -7.52
C GLY A 223 20.19 11.30 -7.40
N LEU A 224 20.44 10.40 -6.45
CA LEU A 224 19.50 9.32 -6.14
C LEU A 224 18.43 9.82 -5.14
N VAL A 225 17.17 9.64 -5.50
CA VAL A 225 16.01 9.92 -4.64
C VAL A 225 15.28 8.62 -4.36
N LEU A 226 14.90 8.43 -3.12
CA LEU A 226 14.18 7.26 -2.64
C LEU A 226 12.69 7.59 -2.46
N ALA A 227 11.83 6.72 -2.97
CA ALA A 227 10.38 6.75 -2.82
C ALA A 227 9.91 5.29 -2.64
N VAL A 228 10.29 4.69 -1.51
CA VAL A 228 10.23 3.24 -1.31
C VAL A 228 9.48 2.89 -0.01
N GLY A 229 9.16 1.62 0.18
CA GLY A 229 8.61 1.14 1.44
C GLY A 229 7.19 1.64 1.72
N MET A 230 6.29 1.62 0.74
CA MET A 230 4.93 2.16 0.87
C MET A 230 3.99 1.30 1.75
N CYS A 231 4.41 0.15 2.21
CA CYS A 231 3.77 -0.68 3.23
C CYS A 231 2.25 -0.90 3.03
N GLY A 232 1.78 -1.06 1.78
CA GLY A 232 0.35 -1.18 1.45
C GLY A 232 -0.40 0.14 1.27
N GLN A 233 0.19 1.28 1.63
CA GLN A 233 -0.44 2.61 1.57
C GLN A 233 -0.15 3.37 0.26
N GLY A 234 0.58 2.77 -0.66
CA GLY A 234 1.13 3.46 -1.83
C GLY A 234 0.08 4.10 -2.74
N LEU A 235 -1.09 3.47 -2.91
CA LEU A 235 -2.16 4.06 -3.72
C LEU A 235 -2.72 5.34 -3.10
N MET A 236 -2.92 5.34 -1.78
CA MET A 236 -3.46 6.50 -1.06
C MET A 236 -2.46 7.66 -1.02
N LEU A 237 -1.20 7.36 -0.76
CA LEU A 237 -0.13 8.36 -0.61
C LEU A 237 0.44 8.81 -1.96
N GLY A 238 0.33 7.99 -3.00
CA GLY A 238 0.98 8.18 -4.30
C GLY A 238 0.78 9.57 -4.92
N PRO A 239 -0.44 10.12 -4.99
CA PRO A 239 -0.66 11.46 -5.56
C PRO A 239 0.04 12.58 -4.79
N GLY A 240 -0.01 12.53 -3.44
CA GLY A 240 0.67 13.50 -2.58
C GLY A 240 2.19 13.38 -2.66
N LEU A 241 2.70 12.15 -2.56
CA LEU A 241 4.13 11.85 -2.68
C LEU A 241 4.67 12.21 -4.07
N GLY A 242 3.91 12.01 -5.13
CA GLY A 242 4.30 12.42 -6.47
C GLY A 242 4.54 13.93 -6.59
N LYS A 243 3.68 14.75 -5.97
CA LYS A 243 3.88 16.20 -5.90
C LYS A 243 5.12 16.56 -5.08
N LEU A 244 5.28 15.96 -3.90
CA LEU A 244 6.44 16.18 -3.03
C LEU A 244 7.74 15.80 -3.73
N LEU A 245 7.78 14.65 -4.40
CA LEU A 245 8.94 14.19 -5.16
C LEU A 245 9.27 15.11 -6.34
N CYS A 246 8.27 15.61 -7.05
CA CYS A 246 8.47 16.60 -8.11
C CYS A 246 9.16 17.85 -7.57
N ARG A 247 8.66 18.41 -6.47
CA ARG A 247 9.27 19.58 -5.82
C ARG A 247 10.67 19.30 -5.30
N LEU A 248 10.87 18.11 -4.71
CA LEU A 248 12.18 17.68 -4.22
C LEU A 248 13.21 17.58 -5.35
N VAL A 249 12.87 16.92 -6.46
CA VAL A 249 13.79 16.70 -7.59
C VAL A 249 14.11 18.00 -8.33
N THR A 250 13.15 18.92 -8.38
CA THR A 250 13.30 20.23 -9.05
C THR A 250 13.80 21.36 -8.12
N ASP A 251 14.13 21.06 -6.86
CA ASP A 251 14.56 22.03 -5.84
C ASP A 251 13.55 23.17 -5.60
N ARG A 252 12.24 22.84 -5.63
CA ARG A 252 11.13 23.79 -5.46
C ARG A 252 10.26 23.45 -4.26
N LEU A 253 10.89 23.12 -3.12
CA LEU A 253 10.18 22.78 -1.90
C LEU A 253 9.32 23.93 -1.39
N GLU A 254 8.10 23.60 -0.93
CA GLU A 254 7.14 24.51 -0.31
C GLU A 254 7.17 24.43 1.22
N PRO A 255 6.57 25.39 1.93
CA PRO A 255 6.41 25.30 3.39
C PRO A 255 5.75 23.96 3.80
N GLY A 256 6.30 23.30 4.82
CA GLY A 256 5.84 21.97 5.29
C GLY A 256 6.46 20.77 4.57
N ASP A 257 7.01 20.94 3.36
CA ASP A 257 7.65 19.82 2.64
C ASP A 257 8.87 19.29 3.39
N ARG A 258 9.65 20.17 3.99
CA ARG A 258 10.85 19.78 4.76
C ARG A 258 10.49 18.95 5.97
N GLU A 259 9.48 19.36 6.72
CA GLU A 259 8.98 18.60 7.88
C GLU A 259 8.47 17.22 7.45
N THR A 260 7.70 17.15 6.36
CA THR A 260 7.24 15.87 5.79
C THR A 260 8.40 14.99 5.37
N LEU A 261 9.42 15.55 4.71
CA LEU A 261 10.61 14.79 4.29
C LEU A 261 11.46 14.34 5.49
N GLU A 262 11.52 15.10 6.58
CA GLU A 262 12.18 14.68 7.82
C GLU A 262 11.47 13.50 8.46
N GLN A 263 10.14 13.55 8.54
CA GLN A 263 9.31 12.45 9.07
C GLN A 263 9.40 11.18 8.22
N LEU A 264 9.51 11.30 6.90
CA LEU A 264 9.65 10.20 5.95
C LEU A 264 11.10 9.86 5.59
N SER A 265 12.08 10.50 6.23
CA SER A 265 13.50 10.36 5.91
C SER A 265 13.94 8.89 5.94
N PRO A 266 14.70 8.42 4.93
CA PRO A 266 15.32 7.10 4.96
C PRO A 266 16.30 6.90 6.13
N TYR A 267 16.72 8.00 6.76
CA TYR A 267 17.71 8.04 7.85
C TYR A 267 17.10 8.37 9.21
N ARG A 268 15.77 8.37 9.30
CA ARG A 268 15.07 8.58 10.59
C ARG A 268 15.31 7.43 11.55
N ALA A 269 15.17 7.69 12.83
CA ALA A 269 15.00 6.64 13.81
C ALA A 269 13.64 5.95 13.59
N PHE A 270 13.64 4.63 13.39
CA PHE A 270 12.40 3.87 13.25
C PHE A 270 11.73 3.72 14.60
N ALA A 271 10.55 4.29 14.75
CA ALA A 271 9.77 4.23 15.98
C ALA A 271 8.32 3.82 15.69
N GLY A 272 7.75 3.00 16.57
CA GLY A 272 6.40 2.50 16.42
C GLY A 272 6.28 1.30 15.47
N VAL A 273 5.07 0.80 15.35
CA VAL A 273 4.68 -0.28 14.43
C VAL A 273 3.31 0.05 13.89
N GLU A 274 3.17 0.12 12.56
CA GLU A 274 1.87 0.20 11.92
C GLU A 274 1.09 -1.10 12.14
N ARG A 275 -0.11 -1.01 12.72
CA ARG A 275 -0.94 -2.17 13.10
C ARG A 275 -2.05 -2.51 12.11
N LEU A 276 -2.37 -1.60 11.19
CA LEU A 276 -3.44 -1.75 10.19
C LEU A 276 -2.86 -2.03 8.78
N LYS A 277 -1.96 -2.96 8.71
CA LYS A 277 -1.29 -3.33 7.43
C LYS A 277 -2.18 -4.19 6.57
#